data_f0234c1945a506393301c215e83b470c
#
_entry.id   f0234c1945a506393301c215e83b470c
#
_cell.length_a   1.000
_cell.length_b   1.000
_cell.length_c   1.000
_cell.angle_alpha   90.00
_cell.angle_beta   90.00
_cell.angle_gamma   90.00
#
_symmetry.space_group_name_H-M   'P 1'
#
loop_
_entity.id
_entity.type
_entity.pdbx_description
1 polymer ?
#
loop_
_entity_poly.entity_id
_entity_poly.type
_entity_poly.pdbx_seq_one_letter_code
_entity_poly.pdbx_strand_id
1 'polypeptide(L)'
;MKKVEKVASGANFAAVTVGKTEELNQYALPLAPGVEIPGKVFVGGDLQATGAEMSFQQFAPGGSVGFLHTHKTHEELYIILGGDGEFQVDGQVFPVGEGSVPLPAGVRCATRATAR
;
A
#
# COMPACT_ATOMS: atom_id res chain seq x y z
N MET A 1 -1.83 -1.94 18.65
CA MET A 1 -1.53 -1.76 17.22
C MET A 1 -0.45 -2.73 16.81
N LYS A 2 -0.66 -3.38 15.68
CA LYS A 2 0.30 -4.33 15.14
C LYS A 2 1.55 -3.61 14.64
N LYS A 3 2.71 -4.23 14.79
CA LYS A 3 3.99 -3.68 14.34
C LYS A 3 4.70 -4.67 13.43
N VAL A 4 5.49 -4.13 12.50
CA VAL A 4 6.37 -4.92 11.65
C VAL A 4 7.38 -5.65 12.53
N GLU A 5 7.58 -6.94 12.28
CA GLU A 5 8.50 -7.76 13.05
C GLU A 5 9.77 -8.06 12.27
N LYS A 6 10.90 -7.96 12.96
CA LYS A 6 12.19 -8.34 12.38
C LYS A 6 12.31 -9.87 12.37
N VAL A 7 12.65 -10.41 11.22
CA VAL A 7 12.88 -11.84 11.04
C VAL A 7 14.37 -12.18 11.20
N ALA A 8 15.22 -11.43 10.51
CA ALA A 8 16.67 -11.66 10.54
C ALA A 8 17.37 -10.42 9.99
N SER A 9 18.66 -10.27 10.34
CA SER A 9 19.50 -9.24 9.76
C SER A 9 20.97 -9.65 9.88
N GLY A 10 21.79 -9.09 9.00
CA GLY A 10 23.23 -9.30 9.00
C GLY A 10 23.92 -8.13 8.35
N ALA A 11 25.20 -8.29 8.02
CA ALA A 11 26.00 -7.20 7.44
C ALA A 11 25.46 -6.74 6.08
N ASN A 12 24.82 -7.63 5.33
CA ASN A 12 24.41 -7.36 3.94
C ASN A 12 22.92 -7.57 3.70
N PHE A 13 22.12 -7.72 4.74
CA PHE A 13 20.69 -7.95 4.54
C PHE A 13 19.86 -7.59 5.77
N ALA A 14 18.59 -7.37 5.54
CA ALA A 14 17.56 -7.28 6.58
C ALA A 14 16.30 -7.95 6.06
N ALA A 15 15.56 -8.59 6.95
CA ALA A 15 14.31 -9.25 6.61
C ALA A 15 13.27 -8.96 7.71
N VAL A 16 12.08 -8.57 7.28
CA VAL A 16 10.97 -8.29 8.19
C VAL A 16 9.72 -9.00 7.69
N THR A 17 8.71 -9.08 8.54
CA THR A 17 7.41 -9.59 8.14
C THR A 17 6.31 -8.64 8.62
N VAL A 18 5.28 -8.47 7.82
CA VAL A 18 4.07 -7.77 8.22
C VAL A 18 3.00 -8.74 8.72
N GLY A 19 3.31 -10.04 8.72
CA GLY A 19 2.36 -11.09 9.09
C GLY A 19 1.47 -11.46 7.91
N LYS A 20 0.30 -11.99 8.22
CA LYS A 20 -0.64 -12.40 7.18
C LYS A 20 -1.26 -11.20 6.51
N THR A 21 -1.39 -11.23 5.18
CA THR A 21 -1.97 -10.12 4.43
C THR A 21 -3.43 -9.87 4.79
N GLU A 22 -4.16 -10.88 5.19
CA GLU A 22 -5.55 -10.74 5.62
C GLU A 22 -5.69 -10.01 6.97
N GLU A 23 -4.58 -9.82 7.69
CA GLU A 23 -4.55 -9.12 8.97
C GLU A 23 -3.94 -7.73 8.87
N LEU A 24 -3.72 -7.21 7.67
CA LEU A 24 -3.17 -5.86 7.47
C LEU A 24 -4.08 -4.78 8.07
N ASN A 25 -5.36 -5.05 8.23
CA ASN A 25 -6.29 -4.12 8.88
C ASN A 25 -5.96 -3.84 10.34
N GLN A 26 -5.05 -4.61 10.94
CA GLN A 26 -4.57 -4.37 12.31
C GLN A 26 -3.49 -3.30 12.37
N TYR A 27 -2.98 -2.84 11.23
CA TYR A 27 -2.07 -1.71 11.15
C TYR A 27 -2.83 -0.42 10.95
N ALA A 28 -2.22 0.69 11.35
CA ALA A 28 -2.70 2.02 11.03
C ALA A 28 -1.50 2.93 10.86
N LEU A 29 -1.48 3.71 9.78
CA LEU A 29 -0.39 4.62 9.49
C LEU A 29 -0.73 6.00 10.06
N PRO A 30 0.02 6.49 11.06
CA PRO A 30 -0.23 7.82 11.60
C PRO A 30 0.24 8.89 10.61
N LEU A 31 -0.61 9.87 10.34
CA LEU A 31 -0.28 11.03 9.50
C LEU A 31 -0.10 12.28 10.33
N ALA A 32 -0.88 12.43 11.40
CA ALA A 32 -0.88 13.56 12.31
C ALA A 32 -1.58 13.12 13.60
N PRO A 33 -1.47 13.88 14.71
CA PRO A 33 -2.19 13.54 15.93
C PRO A 33 -3.68 13.36 15.66
N GLY A 34 -4.20 12.17 15.96
CA GLY A 34 -5.60 11.83 15.75
C GLY A 34 -5.99 11.51 14.31
N VAL A 35 -5.03 11.50 13.38
CA VAL A 35 -5.28 11.20 11.97
C VAL A 35 -4.42 10.03 11.55
N GLU A 36 -5.05 8.95 11.08
CA GLU A 36 -4.32 7.78 10.63
C GLU A 36 -5.04 7.08 9.48
N ILE A 37 -4.28 6.35 8.67
CA ILE A 37 -4.80 5.53 7.57
C ILE A 37 -4.86 4.08 8.05
N PRO A 38 -6.04 3.51 8.23
CA PRO A 38 -6.15 2.12 8.66
C PRO A 38 -5.69 1.17 7.55
N GLY A 39 -5.10 0.05 7.94
CA GLY A 39 -4.72 -1.00 7.01
C GLY A 39 -3.47 -0.73 6.20
N LYS A 40 -2.69 0.29 6.52
CA LYS A 40 -1.49 0.65 5.76
C LYS A 40 -0.24 0.60 6.64
N VAL A 41 0.83 0.03 6.09
CA VAL A 41 2.12 -0.05 6.78
C VAL A 41 3.26 0.05 5.77
N PHE A 42 4.26 0.86 6.08
CA PHE A 42 5.51 0.96 5.32
C PHE A 42 6.57 0.06 5.95
N VAL A 43 7.44 -0.50 5.14
CA VAL A 43 8.51 -1.39 5.62
C VAL A 43 9.92 -0.87 5.31
N GLY A 44 10.05 0.18 4.50
CA GLY A 44 11.37 0.70 4.13
C GLY A 44 12.21 1.13 5.32
N GLY A 45 11.61 1.76 6.32
CA GLY A 45 12.32 2.17 7.52
C GLY A 45 12.83 0.99 8.35
N ASP A 46 12.00 -0.04 8.51
CA ASP A 46 12.38 -1.23 9.27
C ASP A 46 13.48 -2.03 8.56
N LEU A 47 13.51 -1.97 7.23
CA LEU A 47 14.56 -2.60 6.42
C LEU A 47 15.82 -1.74 6.28
N GLN A 48 15.73 -0.47 6.70
CA GLN A 48 16.79 0.52 6.49
C GLN A 48 17.13 0.68 5.00
N ALA A 49 16.09 0.63 4.16
CA ALA A 49 16.25 0.77 2.71
C ALA A 49 16.65 2.20 2.35
N THR A 50 17.52 2.36 1.38
CA THR A 50 18.02 3.67 0.96
C THR A 50 17.58 4.05 -0.46
N GLY A 51 17.25 3.07 -1.29
CA GLY A 51 16.85 3.30 -2.67
C GLY A 51 15.45 2.81 -3.02
N ALA A 52 14.76 2.21 -2.06
CA ALA A 52 13.43 1.68 -2.30
C ALA A 52 12.54 1.90 -1.08
N GLU A 53 11.26 2.12 -1.32
CA GLU A 53 10.25 2.14 -0.28
C GLU A 53 9.11 1.26 -0.72
N MET A 54 8.49 0.55 0.22
CA MET A 54 7.37 -0.33 -0.05
C MET A 54 6.36 -0.25 1.08
N SER A 55 5.09 -0.29 0.72
CA SER A 55 4.01 -0.37 1.70
C SER A 55 3.05 -1.49 1.34
N PHE A 56 2.40 -2.02 2.36
CA PHE A 56 1.26 -2.91 2.20
C PHE A 56 0.01 -2.16 2.62
N GLN A 57 -1.10 -2.41 1.95
CA GLN A 57 -2.36 -1.77 2.30
C GLN A 57 -3.53 -2.71 2.06
N GLN A 58 -4.46 -2.70 3.00
CA GLN A 58 -5.73 -3.42 2.89
C GLN A 58 -6.86 -2.40 3.02
N PHE A 59 -7.76 -2.38 2.04
CA PHE A 59 -8.96 -1.56 2.10
C PHE A 59 -10.11 -2.36 2.70
N ALA A 60 -10.90 -1.72 3.55
CA ALA A 60 -12.19 -2.28 3.94
C ALA A 60 -13.10 -2.36 2.71
N PRO A 61 -14.07 -3.28 2.68
CA PRO A 61 -15.02 -3.34 1.57
C PRO A 61 -15.68 -1.98 1.34
N GLY A 62 -15.68 -1.50 0.10
CA GLY A 62 -16.17 -0.18 -0.25
C GLY A 62 -15.22 0.97 0.06
N GLY A 63 -14.08 0.69 0.69
CA GLY A 63 -13.09 1.71 1.01
C GLY A 63 -12.36 2.22 -0.23
N SER A 64 -11.87 3.45 -0.16
CA SER A 64 -11.15 4.06 -1.28
C SER A 64 -10.14 5.09 -0.78
N VAL A 65 -9.21 5.44 -1.67
CA VAL A 65 -8.43 6.67 -1.51
C VAL A 65 -9.40 7.81 -1.80
N GLY A 66 -9.56 8.74 -0.88
CA GLY A 66 -10.60 9.77 -0.94
C GLY A 66 -10.36 10.86 -1.99
N PHE A 67 -9.24 10.84 -2.72
CA PHE A 67 -8.89 11.88 -3.67
C PHE A 67 -7.91 11.36 -4.71
N LEU A 68 -7.89 12.04 -5.86
CA LEU A 68 -6.87 11.79 -6.88
C LEU A 68 -5.57 12.49 -6.48
N HIS A 69 -4.45 11.84 -6.74
CA HIS A 69 -3.15 12.40 -6.40
C HIS A 69 -2.11 12.05 -7.45
N THR A 70 -1.00 12.80 -7.46
CA THR A 70 0.14 12.55 -8.35
C THR A 70 1.42 12.53 -7.54
N HIS A 71 2.42 11.84 -8.07
CA HIS A 71 3.78 11.83 -7.52
C HIS A 71 4.69 12.55 -8.51
N LYS A 72 5.47 13.52 -8.01
CA LYS A 72 6.28 14.39 -8.87
C LYS A 72 7.66 13.86 -9.17
N THR A 73 8.22 13.04 -8.27
CA THR A 73 9.64 12.67 -8.33
C THR A 73 9.87 11.17 -8.53
N HIS A 74 8.85 10.35 -8.44
CA HIS A 74 9.00 8.90 -8.57
C HIS A 74 7.71 8.26 -9.07
N GLU A 75 7.87 7.07 -9.64
CA GLU A 75 6.74 6.24 -10.03
C GLU A 75 6.32 5.38 -8.85
N GLU A 76 5.04 4.99 -8.82
CA GLU A 76 4.56 3.98 -7.88
C GLU A 76 4.07 2.78 -8.65
N LEU A 77 4.52 1.60 -8.24
CA LEU A 77 4.05 0.34 -8.77
C LEU A 77 3.11 -0.28 -7.76
N TYR A 78 1.92 -0.66 -8.21
CA TYR A 78 0.94 -1.34 -7.39
C TYR A 78 0.90 -2.81 -7.77
N ILE A 79 0.74 -3.67 -6.78
CA ILE A 79 0.55 -5.11 -6.99
C ILE A 79 -0.66 -5.50 -6.16
N ILE A 80 -1.70 -6.01 -6.81
CA ILE A 80 -2.92 -6.44 -6.13
C ILE A 80 -2.75 -7.89 -5.73
N LEU A 81 -2.73 -8.16 -4.44
CA LEU A 81 -2.50 -9.50 -3.89
C LEU A 81 -3.78 -10.29 -3.69
N GLY A 82 -4.92 -9.62 -3.60
CA GLY A 82 -6.19 -10.30 -3.44
C GLY A 82 -7.36 -9.32 -3.45
N GLY A 83 -8.56 -9.84 -3.60
CA GLY A 83 -9.77 -9.05 -3.67
C GLY A 83 -10.01 -8.47 -5.05
N ASP A 84 -11.01 -7.60 -5.13
CA ASP A 84 -11.39 -6.91 -6.35
C ASP A 84 -11.58 -5.43 -6.05
N GLY A 85 -11.31 -4.61 -7.05
CA GLY A 85 -11.49 -3.18 -6.91
C GLY A 85 -11.47 -2.47 -8.24
N GLU A 86 -11.37 -1.16 -8.16
CA GLU A 86 -11.26 -0.29 -9.32
C GLU A 86 -10.09 0.66 -9.12
N PHE A 87 -9.43 0.98 -10.21
CA PHE A 87 -8.32 1.90 -10.23
C PHE A 87 -8.63 2.98 -11.26
N GLN A 88 -8.36 4.23 -10.93
CA GLN A 88 -8.60 5.35 -11.83
C GLN A 88 -7.29 6.07 -12.14
N VAL A 89 -7.01 6.22 -13.44
CA VAL A 89 -5.83 6.93 -13.93
C VAL A 89 -6.28 7.83 -15.07
N ASP A 90 -6.00 9.13 -14.97
CA ASP A 90 -6.35 10.11 -16.01
C ASP A 90 -7.83 10.08 -16.43
N GLY A 91 -8.71 9.91 -15.46
CA GLY A 91 -10.14 9.84 -15.72
C GLY A 91 -10.64 8.49 -16.23
N GLN A 92 -9.74 7.57 -16.50
CA GLN A 92 -10.10 6.22 -16.95
C GLN A 92 -10.20 5.29 -15.76
N VAL A 93 -11.34 4.63 -15.60
CA VAL A 93 -11.60 3.68 -14.52
C VAL A 93 -11.54 2.27 -15.11
N PHE A 94 -10.80 1.39 -14.44
CA PHE A 94 -10.70 0.00 -14.88
C PHE A 94 -10.68 -0.95 -13.67
N PRO A 95 -11.14 -2.19 -13.84
CA PRO A 95 -11.17 -3.15 -12.76
C PRO A 95 -9.76 -3.68 -12.47
N VAL A 96 -9.51 -3.98 -11.20
CA VAL A 96 -8.29 -4.68 -10.76
C VAL A 96 -8.68 -5.82 -9.84
N GLY A 97 -7.84 -6.85 -9.82
CA GLY A 97 -8.03 -8.00 -8.95
C GLY A 97 -6.69 -8.66 -8.68
N GLU A 98 -6.71 -9.83 -8.08
CA GLU A 98 -5.48 -10.58 -7.79
C GLU A 98 -4.61 -10.68 -9.04
N GLY A 99 -3.34 -10.29 -8.90
CA GLY A 99 -2.38 -10.32 -9.99
C GLY A 99 -2.35 -9.09 -10.88
N SER A 100 -3.26 -8.13 -10.68
CA SER A 100 -3.20 -6.86 -11.43
C SER A 100 -2.02 -6.03 -10.97
N VAL A 101 -1.35 -5.38 -11.92
CA VAL A 101 -0.15 -4.57 -11.65
C VAL A 101 -0.26 -3.24 -12.38
N PRO A 102 -0.96 -2.24 -11.82
CA PRO A 102 -1.01 -0.92 -12.43
C PRO A 102 0.24 -0.09 -12.10
N LEU A 103 0.68 0.68 -13.08
CA LEU A 103 1.78 1.63 -12.94
C LEU A 103 1.31 3.01 -13.38
N PRO A 104 0.77 3.84 -12.47
CA PRO A 104 0.34 5.19 -12.82
C PRO A 104 1.52 6.15 -12.86
N ALA A 105 2.36 6.04 -13.87
CA ALA A 105 3.62 6.77 -14.00
C ALA A 105 3.38 8.27 -14.15
N GLY A 106 3.55 9.02 -13.05
CA GLY A 106 3.48 10.48 -13.06
C GLY A 106 2.09 11.05 -13.31
N VAL A 107 1.03 10.26 -13.19
CA VAL A 107 -0.34 10.68 -13.49
C VAL A 107 -1.24 10.61 -12.26
N ARG A 108 -2.42 11.24 -12.36
CA ARG A 108 -3.38 11.26 -11.26
C ARG A 108 -4.06 9.91 -11.14
N CYS A 109 -4.07 9.35 -9.95
CA CYS A 109 -4.66 8.04 -9.72
C CYS A 109 -5.45 7.97 -8.41
N ALA A 110 -6.34 7.01 -8.33
CA ALA A 110 -7.06 6.66 -7.11
C ALA A 110 -7.41 5.17 -7.16
N THR A 111 -7.59 4.58 -5.99
CA THR A 111 -7.93 3.16 -5.85
C THR A 111 -9.17 3.02 -5.00
N ARG A 112 -10.01 2.06 -5.31
CA ARG A 112 -11.19 1.76 -4.51
C ARG A 112 -11.44 0.26 -4.49
N ALA A 113 -11.65 -0.28 -3.30
CA ALA A 113 -12.03 -1.67 -3.13
C ALA A 113 -13.52 -1.87 -3.45
N THR A 114 -13.84 -3.00 -4.07
CA THR A 114 -15.23 -3.35 -4.33
C THR A 114 -15.92 -3.70 -3.00
N ALA A 115 -17.12 -3.20 -2.82
CA ALA A 115 -17.94 -3.56 -1.66
C ALA A 115 -18.40 -5.02 -1.78
N ARG A 116 -18.27 -5.78 -0.68
CA ARG A 116 -18.69 -7.19 -0.63
C ARG A 116 -19.35 -7.51 0.69
#